data_94d22d89d700db1319af2cb85f30f346
#
_entry.id   94d22d89d700db1319af2cb85f30f346
#
_cell.length_a   1.000
_cell.length_b   1.000
_cell.length_c   1.000
_cell.angle_alpha   90.00
_cell.angle_beta   90.00
_cell.angle_gamma   90.00
#
_symmetry.space_group_name_H-M   'P 1'
#
loop_
_entity.id
_entity.type
_entity.pdbx_description
1 polymer ?
#
loop_
_entity_poly.entity_id
_entity_poly.type
_entity_poly.pdbx_seq_one_letter_code
_entity_poly.pdbx_strand_id
1 'polypeptide(L)'
;MFNDVITVQSRLSSRVLRTFISGPKTATEVSAALKIEKGGDVTASIENLREAGFLAETGRVNPETGTGLRERRFRLRDNYARFYLKFIDPHKHIIDDGAFSVASLDELDGYEPVMGLAFENLVVNNYRLLIPHLHLDGLVITSAGPYMKRAGKGVRGRKGCQIDLMIQTRRTICVVEIKRRREIGREIIEEVDKKVRAIKRPAGVSIRTALVYDGHLSPVVAADGYFDAIVPFSQLLKSKA
;
A
#
# COMPACT_ATOMS: atom_id res chain seq x y z
N MET A 1 -12.78 23.30 0.31
CA MET A 1 -13.16 21.90 0.09
C MET A 1 -12.32 20.91 0.90
N PHE A 2 -10.99 20.74 0.71
CA PHE A 2 -10.20 19.80 1.54
C PHE A 2 -10.07 20.27 3.00
N ASN A 3 -9.82 21.55 3.24
CA ASN A 3 -9.82 22.12 4.59
C ASN A 3 -11.18 21.99 5.30
N ASP A 4 -12.29 22.10 4.57
CA ASP A 4 -13.61 22.02 5.16
C ASP A 4 -13.96 20.61 5.61
N VAL A 5 -13.50 19.60 4.88
CA VAL A 5 -13.71 18.17 5.22
C VAL A 5 -12.81 17.72 6.38
N ILE A 6 -11.57 18.23 6.48
CA ILE A 6 -10.65 17.90 7.59
C ILE A 6 -10.86 18.84 8.80
N THR A 7 -11.28 20.07 8.60
CA THR A 7 -11.51 21.04 9.70
C THR A 7 -12.73 20.66 10.56
N VAL A 8 -13.68 19.93 10.00
CA VAL A 8 -14.80 19.33 10.75
C VAL A 8 -14.32 18.22 11.69
N GLN A 9 -13.17 17.61 11.38
CA GLN A 9 -12.54 16.62 12.26
C GLN A 9 -11.40 17.31 13.01
N SER A 10 -11.40 17.30 14.30
CA SER A 10 -10.49 17.93 15.27
C SER A 10 -9.04 18.16 14.79
N ARG A 11 -8.31 19.12 15.39
CA ARG A 11 -6.86 19.35 15.17
C ARG A 11 -6.05 18.04 15.31
N LEU A 12 -6.51 17.12 16.17
CA LEU A 12 -5.87 15.82 16.36
C LEU A 12 -5.99 14.96 15.09
N SER A 13 -7.16 14.89 14.45
CA SER A 13 -7.38 14.09 13.24
C SER A 13 -6.46 14.53 12.09
N SER A 14 -6.25 15.83 11.91
CA SER A 14 -5.30 16.35 10.93
C SER A 14 -3.86 15.91 11.25
N ARG A 15 -3.43 15.99 12.51
CA ARG A 15 -2.10 15.53 12.94
C ARG A 15 -1.93 14.02 12.75
N VAL A 16 -2.96 13.24 13.11
CA VAL A 16 -3.00 11.78 12.90
C VAL A 16 -2.86 11.45 11.41
N LEU A 17 -3.65 12.08 10.54
CA LEU A 17 -3.64 11.83 9.10
C LEU A 17 -2.26 12.09 8.47
N ARG A 18 -1.58 13.18 8.89
CA ARG A 18 -0.21 13.50 8.42
C ARG A 18 0.80 12.40 8.71
N THR A 19 0.64 11.64 9.79
CA THR A 19 1.58 10.55 10.11
C THR A 19 1.57 9.44 9.05
N PHE A 20 0.49 9.30 8.29
CA PHE A 20 0.33 8.25 7.27
C PHE A 20 0.88 8.60 5.88
N ILE A 21 1.39 9.82 5.68
CA ILE A 21 1.97 10.24 4.39
C ILE A 21 3.09 9.29 3.96
N SER A 22 3.96 8.91 4.90
CA SER A 22 5.13 8.06 4.67
C SER A 22 4.86 6.55 4.64
N GLY A 23 3.61 6.13 4.81
CA GLY A 23 3.23 4.71 4.76
C GLY A 23 2.30 4.24 5.88
N PRO A 24 1.98 2.94 5.89
CA PRO A 24 1.06 2.34 6.86
C PRO A 24 1.60 2.34 8.29
N LYS A 25 0.72 2.60 9.27
CA LYS A 25 1.06 2.63 10.71
C LYS A 25 0.00 1.95 11.56
N THR A 26 0.41 1.50 12.75
CA THR A 26 -0.49 1.08 13.82
C THR A 26 -0.85 2.29 14.70
N ALA A 27 -1.90 2.17 15.51
CA ALA A 27 -2.25 3.23 16.46
C ALA A 27 -1.08 3.55 17.43
N THR A 28 -0.32 2.52 17.85
CA THR A 28 0.88 2.69 18.69
C THR A 28 1.96 3.52 17.99
N GLU A 29 2.22 3.25 16.71
CA GLU A 29 3.22 3.99 15.91
C GLU A 29 2.76 5.44 15.67
N VAL A 30 1.46 5.67 15.50
CA VAL A 30 0.89 7.03 15.40
C VAL A 30 1.07 7.79 16.71
N SER A 31 0.71 7.19 17.86
CA SER A 31 0.90 7.81 19.18
C SER A 31 2.35 8.20 19.42
N ALA A 32 3.28 7.29 19.11
CA ALA A 32 4.72 7.55 19.24
C ALA A 32 5.19 8.70 18.31
N ALA A 33 4.72 8.75 17.06
CA ALA A 33 5.07 9.80 16.11
C ALA A 33 4.56 11.18 16.56
N LEU A 34 3.40 11.22 17.21
CA LEU A 34 2.79 12.45 17.73
C LEU A 34 3.27 12.84 19.13
N LYS A 35 4.07 11.98 19.79
CA LYS A 35 4.50 12.13 21.18
C LYS A 35 3.32 12.29 22.15
N ILE A 36 2.24 11.53 21.89
CA ILE A 36 1.04 11.48 22.70
C ILE A 36 1.04 10.13 23.44
N GLU A 37 0.71 10.13 24.72
CA GLU A 37 0.50 8.88 25.46
C GLU A 37 -0.57 8.02 24.80
N LYS A 38 -0.44 6.71 24.93
CA LYS A 38 -1.43 5.77 24.37
C LYS A 38 -2.78 6.06 25.02
N GLY A 39 -3.69 6.67 24.26
CA GLY A 39 -5.02 7.06 24.71
C GLY A 39 -6.10 6.69 23.70
N GLY A 40 -7.35 6.66 24.16
CA GLY A 40 -8.51 6.41 23.32
C GLY A 40 -8.65 7.40 22.17
N ASP A 41 -8.20 8.64 22.35
CA ASP A 41 -8.37 9.73 21.39
C ASP A 41 -7.68 9.48 20.04
N VAL A 42 -6.44 8.91 20.05
CA VAL A 42 -5.73 8.56 18.81
C VAL A 42 -6.46 7.43 18.09
N THR A 43 -6.92 6.43 18.83
CA THR A 43 -7.69 5.31 18.25
C THR A 43 -9.02 5.77 17.69
N ALA A 44 -9.75 6.59 18.43
CA ALA A 44 -11.02 7.18 17.98
C ALA A 44 -10.81 8.05 16.73
N SER A 45 -9.75 8.87 16.70
CA SER A 45 -9.40 9.67 15.52
C SER A 45 -9.08 8.82 14.29
N ILE A 46 -8.36 7.69 14.45
CA ILE A 46 -8.08 6.75 13.36
C ILE A 46 -9.38 6.12 12.83
N GLU A 47 -10.29 5.69 13.72
CA GLU A 47 -11.57 5.12 13.31
C GLU A 47 -12.45 6.14 12.59
N ASN A 48 -12.54 7.37 13.07
CA ASN A 48 -13.27 8.44 12.41
C ASN A 48 -12.72 8.73 11.01
N LEU A 49 -11.39 8.77 10.87
CA LEU A 49 -10.73 8.96 9.57
C LEU A 49 -10.95 7.75 8.63
N ARG A 50 -11.06 6.53 9.17
CA ARG A 50 -11.39 5.33 8.41
C ARG A 50 -12.85 5.37 7.92
N GLU A 51 -13.78 5.75 8.77
CA GLU A 51 -15.20 5.89 8.43
C GLU A 51 -15.42 7.00 7.40
N ALA A 52 -14.70 8.11 7.53
CA ALA A 52 -14.68 9.18 6.54
C ALA A 52 -13.98 8.81 5.20
N GLY A 53 -13.39 7.61 5.09
CA GLY A 53 -12.77 7.10 3.86
C GLY A 53 -11.33 7.56 3.62
N PHE A 54 -10.72 8.35 4.49
CA PHE A 54 -9.31 8.78 4.38
C PHE A 54 -8.33 7.65 4.67
N LEU A 55 -8.66 6.79 5.63
CA LEU A 55 -7.84 5.64 6.00
C LEU A 55 -8.51 4.32 5.61
N ALA A 56 -7.70 3.32 5.36
CA ALA A 56 -8.13 1.93 5.20
C ALA A 56 -7.29 1.03 6.10
N GLU A 57 -7.93 0.01 6.66
CA GLU A 57 -7.24 -1.05 7.39
C GLU A 57 -6.50 -1.98 6.43
N THR A 58 -5.31 -2.43 6.81
CA THR A 58 -4.45 -3.32 6.02
C THR A 58 -4.18 -4.61 6.78
N GLY A 59 -3.93 -5.70 6.03
CA GLY A 59 -3.39 -6.94 6.59
C GLY A 59 -4.29 -7.55 7.66
N ARG A 60 -5.56 -7.82 7.32
CA ARG A 60 -6.54 -8.34 8.28
C ARG A 60 -6.30 -9.80 8.70
N VAL A 61 -5.64 -10.59 7.86
CA VAL A 61 -5.56 -12.04 8.02
C VAL A 61 -4.11 -12.52 8.00
N ASN A 62 -3.76 -13.36 8.96
CA ASN A 62 -2.51 -14.09 8.95
C ASN A 62 -2.57 -15.19 7.88
N PRO A 63 -1.69 -15.20 6.86
CA PRO A 63 -1.72 -16.20 5.81
C PRO A 63 -1.43 -17.63 6.29
N GLU A 64 -0.74 -17.80 7.43
CA GLU A 64 -0.40 -19.10 8.00
C GLU A 64 -1.60 -19.77 8.67
N THR A 65 -2.41 -18.98 9.38
CA THR A 65 -3.47 -19.51 10.26
C THR A 65 -4.87 -19.21 9.76
N GLY A 66 -5.00 -18.31 8.78
CA GLY A 66 -6.31 -17.80 8.33
C GLY A 66 -7.03 -16.94 9.38
N THR A 67 -6.41 -16.68 10.52
CA THR A 67 -6.99 -15.88 11.61
C THR A 67 -6.67 -14.40 11.47
N GLY A 68 -7.46 -13.55 12.10
CA GLY A 68 -7.21 -12.11 12.14
C GLY A 68 -5.86 -11.78 12.78
N LEU A 69 -5.17 -10.78 12.24
CA LEU A 69 -3.97 -10.25 12.86
C LEU A 69 -4.32 -9.51 14.15
N ARG A 70 -3.56 -9.75 15.22
CA ARG A 70 -3.78 -9.14 16.53
C ARG A 70 -3.58 -7.61 16.52
N GLU A 71 -2.69 -7.11 15.65
CA GLU A 71 -2.39 -5.69 15.55
C GLU A 71 -2.95 -5.13 14.25
N ARG A 72 -3.88 -4.18 14.38
CA ARG A 72 -4.48 -3.48 13.23
C ARG A 72 -3.50 -2.41 12.73
N ARG A 73 -3.31 -2.39 11.42
CA ARG A 73 -2.50 -1.40 10.72
C ARG A 73 -3.37 -0.65 9.72
N PHE A 74 -3.14 0.63 9.59
CA PHE A 74 -3.91 1.50 8.70
C PHE A 74 -2.99 2.15 7.68
N ARG A 75 -3.53 2.48 6.52
CA ARG A 75 -2.86 3.22 5.44
C ARG A 75 -3.70 4.40 5.01
N LEU A 76 -3.08 5.42 4.46
CA LEU A 76 -3.79 6.50 3.80
C LEU A 76 -4.39 5.96 2.49
N ARG A 77 -5.72 5.95 2.41
CA ARG A 77 -6.48 5.43 1.27
C ARG A 77 -6.63 6.47 0.16
N ASP A 78 -6.80 7.72 0.54
CA ASP A 78 -7.02 8.83 -0.37
C ASP A 78 -5.69 9.34 -0.93
N ASN A 79 -5.50 9.23 -2.26
CA ASN A 79 -4.27 9.67 -2.92
C ASN A 79 -4.18 11.18 -3.03
N TYR A 80 -5.33 11.87 -3.18
CA TYR A 80 -5.35 13.34 -3.18
C TYR A 80 -4.95 13.88 -1.81
N ALA A 81 -5.47 13.30 -0.72
CA ALA A 81 -5.05 13.67 0.63
C ALA A 81 -3.54 13.51 0.83
N ARG A 82 -2.92 12.44 0.32
CA ARG A 82 -1.47 12.25 0.37
C ARG A 82 -0.72 13.37 -0.34
N PHE A 83 -1.12 13.66 -1.57
CA PHE A 83 -0.51 14.71 -2.39
C PHE A 83 -0.68 16.09 -1.73
N TYR A 84 -1.89 16.42 -1.31
CA TYR A 84 -2.22 17.67 -0.65
C TYR A 84 -1.37 17.89 0.61
N LEU A 85 -1.36 16.92 1.52
CA LEU A 85 -0.67 17.03 2.81
C LEU A 85 0.86 17.08 2.67
N LYS A 86 1.42 16.50 1.61
CA LYS A 86 2.86 16.49 1.37
C LYS A 86 3.32 17.74 0.62
N PHE A 87 2.59 18.17 -0.41
CA PHE A 87 3.08 19.18 -1.35
C PHE A 87 2.30 20.49 -1.34
N ILE A 88 0.99 20.47 -1.13
CA ILE A 88 0.19 21.70 -1.18
C ILE A 88 0.17 22.39 0.18
N ASP A 89 -0.21 21.68 1.21
CA ASP A 89 -0.45 22.24 2.53
C ASP A 89 0.79 22.92 3.19
N PRO A 90 2.03 22.41 3.06
CA PRO A 90 3.22 23.09 3.54
C PRO A 90 3.53 24.39 2.80
N HIS A 91 3.10 24.50 1.55
CA HIS A 91 3.36 25.66 0.67
C HIS A 91 2.13 26.55 0.46
N LYS A 92 1.04 26.28 1.20
CA LYS A 92 -0.25 26.92 0.95
C LYS A 92 -0.18 28.45 0.93
N HIS A 93 0.57 29.06 1.85
CA HIS A 93 0.73 30.52 1.91
C HIS A 93 1.42 31.07 0.64
N ILE A 94 2.47 30.40 0.13
CA ILE A 94 3.18 30.83 -1.09
C ILE A 94 2.28 30.62 -2.33
N ILE A 95 1.46 29.54 -2.31
CA ILE A 95 0.50 29.26 -3.39
C ILE A 95 -0.61 30.32 -3.41
N ASP A 96 -1.17 30.65 -2.24
CA ASP A 96 -2.23 31.63 -2.10
C ASP A 96 -1.74 33.05 -2.53
N ASP A 97 -0.47 33.36 -2.30
CA ASP A 97 0.20 34.60 -2.72
C ASP A 97 0.62 34.58 -4.21
N GLY A 98 0.40 33.48 -4.92
CA GLY A 98 0.79 33.34 -6.34
C GLY A 98 2.30 33.26 -6.60
N ALA A 99 3.10 33.08 -5.55
CA ALA A 99 4.56 33.05 -5.63
C ALA A 99 5.14 31.62 -5.74
N PHE A 100 4.30 30.58 -5.65
CA PHE A 100 4.75 29.20 -5.79
C PHE A 100 4.97 28.87 -7.28
N SER A 101 6.21 28.55 -7.65
CA SER A 101 6.57 28.15 -9.00
C SER A 101 7.52 26.95 -8.94
N VAL A 102 7.20 25.92 -9.71
CA VAL A 102 8.07 24.77 -9.99
C VAL A 102 8.06 24.53 -11.49
N ALA A 103 9.23 24.25 -12.07
CA ALA A 103 9.32 23.99 -13.50
C ALA A 103 8.64 22.65 -13.86
N SER A 104 8.72 21.66 -12.97
CA SER A 104 8.10 20.34 -13.11
C SER A 104 7.74 19.77 -11.74
N LEU A 105 6.71 18.92 -11.67
CA LEU A 105 6.26 18.28 -10.42
C LEU A 105 7.30 17.31 -9.83
N ASP A 106 8.15 16.73 -10.66
CA ASP A 106 9.21 15.83 -10.22
C ASP A 106 10.36 16.53 -9.49
N GLU A 107 10.43 17.86 -9.59
CA GLU A 107 11.34 18.68 -8.76
C GLU A 107 10.89 18.82 -7.31
N LEU A 108 9.64 18.48 -7.00
CA LEU A 108 9.16 18.50 -5.63
C LEU A 108 9.86 17.43 -4.79
N ASP A 109 10.45 17.85 -3.65
CA ASP A 109 11.17 16.93 -2.77
C ASP A 109 10.29 15.76 -2.29
N GLY A 110 10.74 14.54 -2.61
CA GLY A 110 10.01 13.31 -2.29
C GLY A 110 8.84 12.99 -3.23
N TYR A 111 8.77 13.58 -4.43
CA TYR A 111 7.71 13.32 -5.40
C TYR A 111 7.64 11.85 -5.80
N GLU A 112 8.75 11.25 -6.26
CA GLU A 112 8.77 9.85 -6.71
C GLU A 112 8.36 8.85 -5.62
N PRO A 113 8.86 8.91 -4.36
CA PRO A 113 8.36 8.05 -3.29
C PRO A 113 6.86 8.20 -3.02
N VAL A 114 6.33 9.43 -3.04
CA VAL A 114 4.90 9.68 -2.82
C VAL A 114 4.06 9.13 -3.96
N MET A 115 4.51 9.30 -5.21
CA MET A 115 3.82 8.77 -6.38
C MET A 115 3.89 7.24 -6.45
N GLY A 116 4.99 6.63 -5.99
CA GLY A 116 5.09 5.19 -5.80
C GLY A 116 4.02 4.66 -4.83
N LEU A 117 3.94 5.27 -3.63
CA LEU A 117 2.90 4.93 -2.65
C LEU A 117 1.48 5.20 -3.15
N ALA A 118 1.27 6.25 -3.96
CA ALA A 118 -0.02 6.55 -4.55
C ALA A 118 -0.41 5.51 -5.61
N PHE A 119 0.55 5.04 -6.39
CA PHE A 119 0.34 3.97 -7.37
C PHE A 119 0.01 2.63 -6.71
N GLU A 120 0.80 2.20 -5.70
CA GLU A 120 0.48 1.02 -4.89
C GLU A 120 -0.94 1.11 -4.34
N ASN A 121 -1.29 2.25 -3.77
CA ASN A 121 -2.60 2.49 -3.17
C ASN A 121 -3.74 2.44 -4.20
N LEU A 122 -3.51 2.97 -5.40
CA LEU A 122 -4.47 2.92 -6.51
C LEU A 122 -4.77 1.46 -6.91
N VAL A 123 -3.74 0.64 -7.11
CA VAL A 123 -3.88 -0.77 -7.45
C VAL A 123 -4.57 -1.54 -6.32
N VAL A 124 -4.13 -1.34 -5.08
CA VAL A 124 -4.72 -2.01 -3.90
C VAL A 124 -6.21 -1.66 -3.74
N ASN A 125 -6.59 -0.41 -3.93
CA ASN A 125 -8.00 0.02 -3.82
C ASN A 125 -8.88 -0.60 -4.91
N ASN A 126 -8.29 -0.94 -6.06
CA ASN A 126 -8.95 -1.48 -7.23
C ASN A 126 -8.53 -2.94 -7.52
N TYR A 127 -8.09 -3.69 -6.53
CA TYR A 127 -7.57 -5.05 -6.72
C TYR A 127 -8.51 -5.98 -7.47
N ARG A 128 -9.81 -5.71 -7.47
CA ARG A 128 -10.81 -6.52 -8.19
C ARG A 128 -10.57 -6.51 -9.69
N LEU A 129 -9.98 -5.46 -10.24
CA LEU A 129 -9.61 -5.39 -11.65
C LEU A 129 -8.49 -6.40 -12.00
N LEU A 130 -7.73 -6.86 -11.00
CA LEU A 130 -6.68 -7.86 -11.18
C LEU A 130 -7.21 -9.30 -11.23
N ILE A 131 -8.42 -9.56 -10.71
CA ILE A 131 -8.95 -10.92 -10.57
C ILE A 131 -8.90 -11.70 -11.89
N PRO A 132 -9.35 -11.16 -13.04
CA PRO A 132 -9.25 -11.85 -14.33
C PRO A 132 -7.81 -12.11 -14.77
N HIS A 133 -6.92 -11.12 -14.57
CA HIS A 133 -5.50 -11.24 -14.95
C HIS A 133 -4.74 -12.25 -14.11
N LEU A 134 -5.22 -12.53 -12.90
CA LEU A 134 -4.66 -13.52 -11.98
C LEU A 134 -5.32 -14.90 -12.13
N HIS A 135 -6.27 -15.05 -13.05
CA HIS A 135 -7.07 -16.26 -13.22
C HIS A 135 -7.73 -16.73 -11.92
N LEU A 136 -8.32 -15.79 -11.19
CA LEU A 136 -9.06 -16.02 -9.95
C LEU A 136 -10.57 -15.86 -10.11
N ASP A 137 -11.06 -15.75 -11.36
CA ASP A 137 -12.48 -15.64 -11.66
C ASP A 137 -13.25 -16.83 -11.10
N GLY A 138 -14.40 -16.57 -10.50
CA GLY A 138 -15.24 -17.59 -9.90
C GLY A 138 -14.72 -18.16 -8.57
N LEU A 139 -13.53 -17.76 -8.10
CA LEU A 139 -13.00 -18.18 -6.81
C LEU A 139 -13.44 -17.25 -5.68
N VAL A 140 -13.72 -17.83 -4.51
CA VAL A 140 -14.00 -17.04 -3.30
C VAL A 140 -12.71 -16.43 -2.77
N ILE A 141 -12.63 -15.09 -2.80
CA ILE A 141 -11.54 -14.36 -2.19
C ILE A 141 -11.79 -14.25 -0.69
N THR A 142 -10.96 -14.92 0.10
CA THR A 142 -11.06 -14.91 1.57
C THR A 142 -10.41 -13.69 2.20
N SER A 143 -9.38 -13.14 1.57
CA SER A 143 -8.71 -11.91 2.00
C SER A 143 -8.00 -11.24 0.82
N ALA A 144 -7.98 -9.90 0.82
CA ALA A 144 -7.19 -9.11 -0.12
C ALA A 144 -6.72 -7.82 0.55
N GLY A 145 -5.44 -7.49 0.40
CA GLY A 145 -4.84 -6.27 0.93
C GLY A 145 -3.33 -6.37 1.14
N PRO A 146 -2.68 -5.27 1.50
CA PRO A 146 -1.27 -5.27 1.86
C PRO A 146 -1.01 -6.16 3.08
N TYR A 147 0.14 -6.84 3.07
CA TYR A 147 0.55 -7.68 4.19
C TYR A 147 1.92 -7.27 4.69
N MET A 148 2.08 -7.19 6.02
CA MET A 148 3.34 -6.88 6.65
C MET A 148 3.63 -7.87 7.78
N LYS A 149 4.81 -8.47 7.71
CA LYS A 149 5.37 -9.30 8.77
C LYS A 149 6.55 -8.56 9.40
N ARG A 150 6.51 -8.34 10.71
CA ARG A 150 7.63 -7.74 11.44
C ARG A 150 8.80 -8.73 11.55
N ALA A 151 10.02 -8.20 11.53
CA ALA A 151 11.19 -8.99 11.95
C ALA A 151 11.03 -9.41 13.43
N GLY A 152 11.29 -10.67 13.73
CA GLY A 152 11.25 -11.15 15.11
C GLY A 152 12.37 -10.52 15.96
N LYS A 153 12.06 -10.02 17.14
CA LYS A 153 13.06 -9.65 18.15
C LYS A 153 13.60 -10.94 18.79
N GLY A 154 14.88 -11.22 18.62
CA GLY A 154 15.58 -12.34 19.26
C GLY A 154 15.56 -13.65 18.45
N VAL A 155 16.72 -14.35 18.50
CA VAL A 155 17.01 -15.68 17.97
C VAL A 155 16.69 -15.93 16.48
N ARG A 156 17.79 -15.89 15.69
CA ARG A 156 17.91 -16.37 14.31
C ARG A 156 16.76 -16.02 13.35
N GLY A 157 16.83 -14.79 12.79
CA GLY A 157 16.60 -14.67 11.35
C GLY A 157 15.17 -14.67 10.84
N ARG A 158 14.14 -14.35 11.63
CA ARG A 158 12.82 -14.04 11.03
C ARG A 158 12.89 -12.65 10.41
N LYS A 159 13.27 -12.62 9.12
CA LYS A 159 13.24 -11.40 8.32
C LYS A 159 11.81 -10.91 8.23
N GLY A 160 11.60 -9.61 8.43
CA GLY A 160 10.34 -8.96 8.11
C GLY A 160 10.13 -8.97 6.59
N CYS A 161 8.88 -8.96 6.15
CA CYS A 161 8.57 -8.71 4.74
C CYS A 161 7.33 -7.83 4.63
N GLN A 162 7.30 -7.04 3.58
CA GLN A 162 6.15 -6.27 3.16
C GLN A 162 5.73 -6.76 1.78
N ILE A 163 4.45 -7.06 1.61
CA ILE A 163 3.84 -7.43 0.35
C ILE A 163 2.82 -6.36 0.02
N ASP A 164 2.94 -5.78 -1.15
CA ASP A 164 2.11 -4.64 -1.55
C ASP A 164 0.65 -5.02 -1.66
N LEU A 165 0.37 -6.21 -2.23
CA LEU A 165 -0.96 -6.80 -2.24
C LEU A 165 -0.87 -8.33 -2.16
N MET A 166 -1.54 -8.89 -1.17
CA MET A 166 -1.75 -10.33 -1.03
C MET A 166 -3.23 -10.63 -1.25
N ILE A 167 -3.54 -11.51 -2.19
CA ILE A 167 -4.90 -11.99 -2.44
C ILE A 167 -4.95 -13.46 -2.07
N GLN A 168 -5.90 -13.84 -1.22
CA GLN A 168 -6.02 -15.21 -0.71
C GLN A 168 -7.35 -15.83 -1.15
N THR A 169 -7.26 -17.07 -1.56
CA THR A 169 -8.38 -17.99 -1.73
C THR A 169 -8.21 -19.16 -0.77
N ARG A 170 -9.11 -20.13 -0.81
CA ARG A 170 -8.99 -21.33 0.02
C ARG A 170 -7.69 -22.11 -0.24
N ARG A 171 -7.16 -22.11 -1.48
CA ARG A 171 -6.03 -22.96 -1.90
C ARG A 171 -4.85 -22.19 -2.50
N THR A 172 -4.96 -20.88 -2.62
CA THR A 172 -3.93 -20.07 -3.29
C THR A 172 -3.70 -18.76 -2.54
N ILE A 173 -2.44 -18.39 -2.41
CA ILE A 173 -1.98 -17.08 -1.99
C ILE A 173 -1.31 -16.43 -3.21
N CYS A 174 -1.90 -15.36 -3.74
CA CYS A 174 -1.25 -14.55 -4.76
C CYS A 174 -0.46 -13.43 -4.08
N VAL A 175 0.85 -13.41 -4.33
CA VAL A 175 1.77 -12.34 -3.93
C VAL A 175 1.91 -11.41 -5.11
N VAL A 176 1.36 -10.22 -5.00
CA VAL A 176 1.38 -9.21 -6.06
C VAL A 176 2.35 -8.11 -5.66
N GLU A 177 3.38 -7.93 -6.45
CA GLU A 177 4.30 -6.79 -6.39
C GLU A 177 3.74 -5.67 -7.27
N ILE A 178 3.81 -4.45 -6.77
CA ILE A 178 3.33 -3.27 -7.49
C ILE A 178 4.48 -2.28 -7.65
N LYS A 179 4.86 -2.00 -8.89
CA LYS A 179 6.05 -1.18 -9.18
C LYS A 179 5.75 -0.07 -10.17
N ARG A 180 6.06 1.17 -9.78
CA ARG A 180 6.13 2.32 -10.68
C ARG A 180 7.57 2.79 -10.74
N ARG A 181 8.25 2.52 -11.85
CA ARG A 181 9.63 2.94 -12.12
C ARG A 181 9.83 3.15 -13.61
N ARG A 182 10.73 4.07 -13.96
CA ARG A 182 11.12 4.27 -15.37
C ARG A 182 11.60 2.97 -16.01
N GLU A 183 12.39 2.18 -15.29
CA GLU A 183 12.87 0.88 -15.74
C GLU A 183 12.81 -0.15 -14.61
N ILE A 184 12.34 -1.36 -14.92
CA ILE A 184 12.20 -2.49 -14.00
C ILE A 184 13.05 -3.64 -14.54
N GLY A 185 14.15 -3.92 -13.89
CA GLY A 185 15.13 -4.94 -14.25
C GLY A 185 14.92 -6.26 -13.48
N ARG A 186 15.87 -7.18 -13.67
CA ARG A 186 15.81 -8.53 -13.09
C ARG A 186 15.83 -8.57 -11.56
N GLU A 187 16.31 -7.52 -10.91
CA GLU A 187 16.35 -7.40 -9.45
C GLU A 187 14.96 -7.55 -8.81
N ILE A 188 13.88 -7.25 -9.55
CA ILE A 188 12.51 -7.42 -9.05
C ILE A 188 12.19 -8.87 -8.71
N ILE A 189 12.75 -9.83 -9.43
CA ILE A 189 12.56 -11.28 -9.19
C ILE A 189 13.13 -11.64 -7.83
N GLU A 190 14.35 -11.18 -7.52
CA GLU A 190 14.97 -11.46 -6.23
C GLU A 190 14.25 -10.76 -5.07
N GLU A 191 13.74 -9.54 -5.31
CA GLU A 191 12.94 -8.81 -4.32
C GLU A 191 11.69 -9.61 -3.94
N VAL A 192 10.95 -10.12 -4.93
CA VAL A 192 9.70 -10.88 -4.71
C VAL A 192 10.00 -12.27 -4.15
N ASP A 193 11.03 -12.96 -4.63
CA ASP A 193 11.42 -14.27 -4.11
C ASP A 193 11.76 -14.22 -2.61
N LYS A 194 12.46 -13.18 -2.16
CA LYS A 194 12.72 -12.95 -0.72
C LYS A 194 11.43 -12.78 0.08
N LYS A 195 10.42 -12.07 -0.48
CA LYS A 195 9.10 -11.89 0.14
C LYS A 195 8.36 -13.24 0.21
N VAL A 196 8.34 -14.01 -0.88
CA VAL A 196 7.70 -15.34 -0.95
C VAL A 196 8.29 -16.30 0.07
N ARG A 197 9.62 -16.38 0.17
CA ARG A 197 10.31 -17.24 1.16
C ARG A 197 10.04 -16.83 2.60
N ALA A 198 9.68 -15.58 2.86
CA ALA A 198 9.33 -15.11 4.20
C ALA A 198 7.90 -15.48 4.63
N ILE A 199 7.04 -15.88 3.69
CA ILE A 199 5.68 -16.32 3.97
C ILE A 199 5.71 -17.80 4.37
N LYS A 200 5.13 -18.12 5.50
CA LYS A 200 4.77 -19.51 5.81
C LYS A 200 3.38 -19.76 5.27
N ARG A 201 3.23 -20.83 4.51
CA ARG A 201 1.95 -21.24 3.93
C ARG A 201 1.41 -22.49 4.63
N PRO A 202 0.08 -22.63 4.76
CA PRO A 202 -0.52 -23.88 5.19
C PRO A 202 -0.26 -25.02 4.20
N ALA A 203 -0.33 -26.25 4.66
CA ALA A 203 -0.27 -27.43 3.79
C ALA A 203 -1.43 -27.38 2.75
N GLY A 204 -1.13 -27.74 1.51
CA GLY A 204 -2.10 -27.73 0.42
C GLY A 204 -2.46 -26.35 -0.16
N VAL A 205 -1.78 -25.29 0.27
CA VAL A 205 -1.94 -23.95 -0.30
C VAL A 205 -0.77 -23.65 -1.24
N SER A 206 -1.04 -23.25 -2.47
CA SER A 206 -0.04 -22.80 -3.44
C SER A 206 0.27 -21.29 -3.26
N ILE A 207 1.50 -20.87 -3.61
CA ILE A 207 1.82 -19.47 -3.78
C ILE A 207 1.97 -19.21 -5.28
N ARG A 208 1.35 -18.13 -5.74
CA ARG A 208 1.50 -17.58 -7.09
C ARG A 208 2.05 -16.17 -6.98
N THR A 209 2.84 -15.79 -7.96
CA THR A 209 3.48 -14.47 -8.00
C THR A 209 2.92 -13.64 -9.15
N ALA A 210 2.75 -12.36 -8.92
CA ALA A 210 2.34 -11.44 -9.98
C ALA A 210 3.06 -10.09 -9.86
N LEU A 211 3.28 -9.45 -10.99
CA LEU A 211 3.84 -8.12 -11.09
C LEU A 211 2.83 -7.20 -11.78
N VAL A 212 2.43 -6.14 -11.09
CA VAL A 212 1.67 -5.01 -11.67
C VAL A 212 2.63 -3.84 -11.80
N TYR A 213 2.75 -3.28 -12.99
CA TYR A 213 3.77 -2.27 -13.19
C TYR A 213 3.30 -1.10 -14.08
N ASP A 214 3.95 0.04 -13.86
CA ASP A 214 3.92 1.23 -14.70
C ASP A 214 5.35 1.67 -15.00
N GLY A 215 5.70 1.73 -16.29
CA GLY A 215 7.03 2.01 -16.80
C GLY A 215 7.51 0.98 -17.82
N HIS A 216 8.82 0.90 -18.02
CA HIS A 216 9.45 -0.05 -18.95
C HIS A 216 9.88 -1.32 -18.21
N LEU A 217 9.37 -2.47 -18.64
CA LEU A 217 9.79 -3.78 -18.12
C LEU A 217 10.86 -4.39 -19.00
N SER A 218 11.99 -4.76 -18.41
CA SER A 218 13.05 -5.46 -19.12
C SER A 218 12.55 -6.79 -19.71
N PRO A 219 12.84 -7.09 -20.99
CA PRO A 219 12.46 -8.36 -21.62
C PRO A 219 12.94 -9.59 -20.85
N VAL A 220 14.05 -9.50 -20.13
CA VAL A 220 14.59 -10.58 -19.30
C VAL A 220 13.62 -10.99 -18.20
N VAL A 221 12.90 -10.02 -17.59
CA VAL A 221 11.92 -10.32 -16.54
C VAL A 221 10.71 -11.06 -17.10
N ALA A 222 10.25 -10.67 -18.29
CA ALA A 222 9.13 -11.34 -18.96
C ALA A 222 9.49 -12.76 -19.39
N ALA A 223 10.74 -12.98 -19.82
CA ALA A 223 11.23 -14.28 -20.32
C ALA A 223 11.62 -15.26 -19.21
N ASP A 224 11.89 -14.79 -17.97
CA ASP A 224 12.36 -15.61 -16.85
C ASP A 224 11.32 -16.66 -16.39
N GLY A 225 10.03 -16.35 -16.54
CA GLY A 225 8.93 -17.24 -16.13
C GLY A 225 8.70 -17.30 -14.62
N TYR A 226 9.32 -16.42 -13.85
CA TYR A 226 9.14 -16.37 -12.39
C TYR A 226 7.74 -15.91 -11.98
N PHE A 227 7.17 -14.94 -12.70
CA PHE A 227 5.84 -14.42 -12.42
C PHE A 227 4.77 -15.23 -13.14
N ASP A 228 3.76 -15.72 -12.41
CA ASP A 228 2.56 -16.35 -12.98
C ASP A 228 1.71 -15.37 -13.80
N ALA A 229 1.79 -14.07 -13.46
CA ALA A 229 1.14 -13.00 -14.21
C ALA A 229 1.99 -11.71 -14.20
N ILE A 230 2.09 -11.08 -15.35
CA ILE A 230 2.75 -9.77 -15.54
C ILE A 230 1.71 -8.84 -16.17
N VAL A 231 1.29 -7.82 -15.43
CA VAL A 231 0.16 -6.96 -15.79
C VAL A 231 0.63 -5.50 -15.90
N PRO A 232 0.84 -4.97 -17.11
CA PRO A 232 1.06 -3.54 -17.26
C PRO A 232 -0.19 -2.77 -16.81
N PHE A 233 -0.01 -1.70 -16.08
CA PHE A 233 -1.12 -0.92 -15.50
C PHE A 233 -2.11 -0.43 -16.58
N SER A 234 -1.62 -0.12 -17.77
CA SER A 234 -2.45 0.27 -18.91
C SER A 234 -3.53 -0.76 -19.27
N GLN A 235 -3.32 -2.05 -18.96
CA GLN A 235 -4.33 -3.09 -19.20
C GLN A 235 -5.51 -2.98 -18.23
N LEU A 236 -5.29 -2.47 -17.01
CA LEU A 236 -6.34 -2.29 -16.02
C LEU A 236 -7.26 -1.10 -16.36
N LEU A 237 -6.82 -0.21 -17.23
CA LEU A 237 -7.60 0.95 -17.68
C LEU A 237 -8.49 0.63 -18.88
N LYS A 238 -8.26 -0.50 -19.55
CA LYS A 238 -9.10 -0.91 -20.68
C LYS A 238 -10.39 -1.49 -20.14
N SER A 239 -11.50 -0.80 -20.41
CA SER A 239 -12.84 -1.35 -20.18
C SER A 239 -12.93 -2.69 -20.93
N LYS A 240 -13.42 -3.75 -20.27
CA LYS A 240 -13.90 -4.92 -21.01
C LYS A 240 -15.13 -4.43 -21.77
N ALA A 241 -14.98 -4.27 -23.10
CA ALA A 241 -16.10 -4.09 -23.99
C ALA A 241 -17.05 -5.28 -23.91
#